data_750f1b98e93bd81fbcf04fa6129b0f80
#
_entry.id   750f1b98e93bd81fbcf04fa6129b0f80
#
_cell.length_a   1.000
_cell.length_b   1.000
_cell.length_c   1.000
_cell.angle_alpha   90.00
_cell.angle_beta   90.00
_cell.angle_gamma   90.00
#
_symmetry.space_group_name_H-M   'P 1'
#
loop_
_entity.id
_entity.type
_entity.pdbx_description
1 polymer ?
#
loop_
_entity_poly.entity_id
_entity_poly.type
_entity_poly.pdbx_seq_one_letter_code
_entity_poly.pdbx_strand_id
1 'polypeptide(L)'
;MTVAMLAVAFKISGSSIGMWSIMLPGNAGTPFWGIPRSLRSDEFSVGTLFQLSQSHNGYAPISEILRGDLTDVRMVYGASCWSIITLFRPVLWGYLLFGFEFGLAFAWSAKLCLMVLVSFDCAFLIIKSKPLSLLFSCLLCFSPLIQWWGTGEVILYGQALVLLLDRALFTRKRNIRIIAMVAIAWLCGCYIMLMYPAWMVPFFFIFALMGVFRIIEYCQTLKSNDQHSVLAWSLSDTFVLVFCLLISAGLIFLSFFQSSEAMTSVMNTVYPGARFETGGSGLPELFSYAIPLFYAFDSPLVSNECEIATILCFFPLGTLASLLCFIKRRDWQLIVLTALQLFFLVFAFIGFPSFLSRITLMYNVPVLRLLFPIGYLELLLFLISVEKAKESQGKYSSIGYLPIILIIGLILSSAFQIFMLLSAKYLVARMLYLLMLMLFCLFSCLSFCS
;
A
#
# COMPACT_ATOMS: atom_id res chain seq x y z
N MET A 1 -8.74 6.38 -16.30
CA MET A 1 -7.69 6.50 -17.37
C MET A 1 -7.66 7.90 -17.98
N THR A 2 -8.78 8.50 -18.40
CA THR A 2 -8.82 9.86 -18.98
C THR A 2 -8.16 10.91 -18.08
N VAL A 3 -8.42 10.86 -16.76
CA VAL A 3 -7.80 11.77 -15.78
C VAL A 3 -6.26 11.64 -15.79
N ALA A 4 -5.74 10.41 -15.82
CA ALA A 4 -4.30 10.19 -15.89
C ALA A 4 -3.70 10.72 -17.21
N MET A 5 -4.38 10.51 -18.33
CA MET A 5 -3.94 11.03 -19.64
C MET A 5 -3.91 12.57 -19.66
N LEU A 6 -4.93 13.22 -19.09
CA LEU A 6 -4.95 14.67 -18.96
C LEU A 6 -3.85 15.17 -18.04
N ALA A 7 -3.63 14.51 -16.88
CA ALA A 7 -2.55 14.88 -15.97
C ALA A 7 -1.18 14.79 -16.66
N VAL A 8 -0.93 13.73 -17.45
CA VAL A 8 0.31 13.61 -18.22
C VAL A 8 0.41 14.72 -19.29
N ALA A 9 -0.65 14.96 -20.05
CA ALA A 9 -0.65 15.98 -21.11
C ALA A 9 -0.35 17.39 -20.56
N PHE A 10 -0.87 17.71 -19.37
CA PHE A 10 -0.64 18.97 -18.69
C PHE A 10 0.54 18.97 -17.71
N LYS A 11 1.34 17.88 -17.67
CA LYS A 11 2.50 17.71 -16.76
C LYS A 11 2.14 17.89 -15.27
N ILE A 12 0.93 17.51 -14.88
CA ILE A 12 0.46 17.62 -13.50
C ILE A 12 0.98 16.44 -12.70
N SER A 13 1.70 16.71 -11.62
CA SER A 13 2.21 15.71 -10.67
C SER A 13 1.89 16.10 -9.23
N GLY A 14 1.96 15.13 -8.31
CA GLY A 14 1.87 15.38 -6.88
C GLY A 14 3.21 15.68 -6.22
N SER A 15 4.31 15.84 -6.98
CA SER A 15 5.64 16.11 -6.44
C SER A 15 5.77 17.53 -5.89
N SER A 16 6.55 17.68 -4.81
CA SER A 16 6.97 18.98 -4.28
C SER A 16 8.35 19.40 -4.79
N ILE A 17 8.80 18.85 -5.92
CA ILE A 17 10.15 19.11 -6.50
C ILE A 17 10.42 20.60 -6.71
N GLY A 18 9.38 21.40 -6.96
CA GLY A 18 9.49 22.85 -7.10
C GLY A 18 10.06 23.57 -5.87
N MET A 19 10.03 22.93 -4.68
CA MET A 19 10.65 23.46 -3.48
C MET A 19 12.15 23.73 -3.63
N TRP A 20 12.84 22.98 -4.49
CA TRP A 20 14.27 23.21 -4.75
C TRP A 20 14.55 24.53 -5.47
N SER A 21 13.57 25.07 -6.19
CA SER A 21 13.73 26.38 -6.86
C SER A 21 13.78 27.55 -5.88
N ILE A 22 13.35 27.40 -4.63
CA ILE A 22 13.49 28.40 -3.57
C ILE A 22 14.96 28.66 -3.25
N MET A 23 15.83 27.64 -3.46
CA MET A 23 17.27 27.75 -3.25
C MET A 23 18.00 28.41 -4.41
N LEU A 24 17.32 28.59 -5.55
CA LEU A 24 17.91 29.20 -6.75
C LEU A 24 17.47 30.68 -6.84
N PRO A 25 18.41 31.64 -7.10
CA PRO A 25 18.08 33.05 -7.21
C PRO A 25 17.03 33.28 -8.31
N GLY A 26 15.92 33.91 -7.96
CA GLY A 26 14.92 34.40 -8.93
C GLY A 26 13.73 33.48 -9.22
N ASN A 27 13.66 32.28 -8.67
CA ASN A 27 12.52 31.38 -8.89
C ASN A 27 11.91 30.88 -7.57
N ALA A 28 10.76 31.40 -7.21
CA ALA A 28 9.90 30.76 -6.19
C ALA A 28 9.11 29.63 -6.84
N GLY A 29 9.52 28.40 -6.63
CA GLY A 29 8.76 27.21 -7.05
C GLY A 29 7.50 27.07 -6.21
N THR A 30 6.43 27.73 -6.63
CA THR A 30 5.12 27.56 -6.00
C THR A 30 4.41 26.36 -6.59
N PRO A 31 3.77 25.50 -5.78
CA PRO A 31 2.90 24.47 -6.32
C PRO A 31 1.73 25.12 -7.05
N PHE A 32 1.28 24.50 -8.14
CA PHE A 32 0.09 24.96 -8.88
C PHE A 32 -1.16 24.97 -7.99
N TRP A 33 -1.25 24.00 -7.09
CA TRP A 33 -2.31 23.87 -6.09
C TRP A 33 -1.76 23.14 -4.86
N GLY A 34 -2.22 23.57 -3.68
CA GLY A 34 -1.90 22.95 -2.40
C GLY A 34 -0.67 23.58 -1.73
N ILE A 35 -0.18 22.87 -0.72
CA ILE A 35 0.96 23.27 0.08
C ILE A 35 2.10 22.28 -0.19
N PRO A 36 3.32 22.76 -0.46
CA PRO A 36 4.46 21.89 -0.67
C PRO A 36 4.78 21.13 0.61
N ARG A 37 5.21 19.87 0.46
CA ARG A 37 5.70 19.07 1.58
C ARG A 37 7.01 19.64 2.12
N SER A 38 7.30 19.36 3.40
CA SER A 38 8.58 19.74 4.00
C SER A 38 9.76 19.03 3.33
N LEU A 39 10.98 19.55 3.51
CA LEU A 39 12.22 18.99 2.94
C LEU A 39 12.53 17.55 3.41
N ARG A 40 11.83 17.02 4.41
CA ARG A 40 11.98 15.63 4.87
C ARG A 40 11.13 14.62 4.12
N SER A 41 10.40 15.01 3.08
CA SER A 41 9.69 14.08 2.22
C SER A 41 10.65 13.45 1.22
N ASP A 42 10.92 12.16 1.36
CA ASP A 42 11.83 11.39 0.49
C ASP A 42 11.39 11.40 -0.98
N GLU A 43 10.10 11.65 -1.24
CA GLU A 43 9.56 11.72 -2.59
C GLU A 43 10.32 12.74 -3.44
N PHE A 44 10.36 14.01 -3.04
CA PHE A 44 10.98 15.05 -3.84
C PHE A 44 12.42 15.36 -3.43
N SER A 45 12.81 15.03 -2.20
CA SER A 45 14.18 15.25 -1.72
C SER A 45 15.15 14.13 -2.11
N VAL A 46 14.64 12.94 -2.47
CA VAL A 46 15.47 11.78 -2.86
C VAL A 46 14.99 11.17 -4.18
N GLY A 47 13.78 10.60 -4.23
CA GLY A 47 13.31 9.81 -5.37
C GLY A 47 13.22 10.62 -6.66
N THR A 48 12.57 11.79 -6.62
CA THR A 48 12.41 12.64 -7.81
C THR A 48 13.73 13.26 -8.25
N LEU A 49 14.67 13.54 -7.32
CA LEU A 49 16.00 13.99 -7.67
C LEU A 49 16.83 12.92 -8.38
N PHE A 50 16.70 11.64 -8.01
CA PHE A 50 17.33 10.56 -8.76
C PHE A 50 16.82 10.50 -10.20
N GLN A 51 15.53 10.72 -10.43
CA GLN A 51 14.97 10.78 -11.79
C GLN A 51 15.50 11.98 -12.57
N LEU A 52 15.61 13.15 -11.93
CA LEU A 52 16.17 14.33 -12.55
C LEU A 52 17.64 14.10 -12.92
N SER A 53 18.45 13.56 -12.03
CA SER A 53 19.85 13.18 -12.29
C SER A 53 19.95 12.22 -13.48
N GLN A 54 19.10 11.17 -13.52
CA GLN A 54 19.09 10.21 -14.61
C GLN A 54 18.63 10.81 -15.95
N SER A 55 17.76 11.80 -15.96
CA SER A 55 17.39 12.50 -17.19
C SER A 55 18.58 13.25 -17.81
N HIS A 56 19.46 13.79 -16.98
CA HIS A 56 20.72 14.41 -17.43
C HIS A 56 21.79 13.38 -17.80
N ASN A 57 21.72 12.17 -17.24
CA ASN A 57 22.62 11.06 -17.57
C ASN A 57 22.13 10.23 -18.79
N GLY A 58 21.11 10.68 -19.53
CA GLY A 58 20.52 9.94 -20.64
C GLY A 58 19.92 8.59 -20.24
N TYR A 59 19.55 8.43 -18.98
CA TYR A 59 19.05 7.17 -18.41
C TYR A 59 20.00 5.98 -18.57
N ALA A 60 21.31 6.24 -18.59
CA ALA A 60 22.32 5.18 -18.63
C ALA A 60 22.32 4.39 -17.30
N PRO A 61 22.67 3.09 -17.34
CA PRO A 61 22.74 2.25 -16.14
C PRO A 61 23.90 2.58 -15.22
N ILE A 62 24.89 3.31 -15.71
CA ILE A 62 26.02 3.85 -14.94
C ILE A 62 25.92 5.36 -14.97
N SER A 63 26.06 6.01 -13.83
CA SER A 63 25.97 7.46 -13.67
C SER A 63 27.25 8.03 -13.06
N GLU A 64 27.78 9.10 -13.66
CA GLU A 64 28.86 9.92 -13.12
C GLU A 64 28.32 11.13 -12.36
N ILE A 65 27.03 11.48 -12.57
CA ILE A 65 26.40 12.68 -12.02
C ILE A 65 26.05 12.48 -10.54
N LEU A 66 25.65 11.27 -10.14
CA LEU A 66 25.08 11.01 -8.83
C LEU A 66 26.07 11.26 -7.69
N ARG A 67 27.34 10.90 -7.85
CA ARG A 67 28.39 11.00 -6.84
C ARG A 67 29.73 11.53 -7.38
N GLY A 68 29.78 11.96 -8.64
CA GLY A 68 31.01 12.36 -9.28
C GLY A 68 31.99 11.21 -9.59
N ASP A 69 31.53 9.95 -9.43
CA ASP A 69 32.24 8.72 -9.78
C ASP A 69 31.26 7.72 -10.39
N LEU A 70 31.79 6.75 -11.13
CA LEU A 70 30.97 5.70 -11.77
C LEU A 70 30.10 4.97 -10.75
N THR A 71 28.80 5.16 -10.86
CA THR A 71 27.82 4.57 -9.95
C THR A 71 26.82 3.72 -10.71
N ASP A 72 26.70 2.42 -10.35
CA ASP A 72 25.65 1.57 -10.86
C ASP A 72 24.30 1.98 -10.26
N VAL A 73 23.40 2.51 -11.09
CA VAL A 73 22.07 3.00 -10.66
C VAL A 73 20.97 1.99 -10.88
N ARG A 74 21.25 0.82 -11.46
CA ARG A 74 20.23 -0.22 -11.75
C ARG A 74 19.47 -0.63 -10.51
N MET A 75 20.15 -0.75 -9.36
CA MET A 75 19.51 -1.16 -8.09
C MET A 75 18.99 0.02 -7.26
N VAL A 76 19.17 1.28 -7.71
CA VAL A 76 18.58 2.44 -7.05
C VAL A 76 17.09 2.51 -7.39
N TYR A 77 16.22 2.38 -6.37
CA TYR A 77 14.78 2.30 -6.59
C TYR A 77 14.20 3.54 -7.31
N GLY A 78 14.64 4.73 -6.95
CA GLY A 78 14.18 5.99 -7.53
C GLY A 78 14.85 6.36 -8.86
N ALA A 79 15.75 5.54 -9.45
CA ALA A 79 16.47 5.87 -10.66
C ALA A 79 16.01 5.03 -11.85
N SER A 80 15.45 5.68 -12.89
CA SER A 80 15.15 5.02 -14.17
C SER A 80 16.42 4.83 -14.98
N CYS A 81 16.60 3.67 -15.61
CA CYS A 81 17.69 3.43 -16.54
C CYS A 81 17.29 2.40 -17.61
N TRP A 82 17.97 2.44 -18.77
CA TRP A 82 17.80 1.44 -19.82
C TRP A 82 18.44 0.12 -19.38
N SER A 83 17.67 -0.69 -18.66
CA SER A 83 18.10 -1.97 -18.11
C SER A 83 16.93 -2.92 -17.97
N ILE A 84 17.21 -4.23 -17.90
CA ILE A 84 16.22 -5.30 -17.71
C ILE A 84 15.39 -5.05 -16.43
N ILE A 85 16.00 -4.52 -15.37
CA ILE A 85 15.31 -4.25 -14.10
C ILE A 85 14.13 -3.30 -14.27
N THR A 86 14.20 -2.33 -15.19
CA THR A 86 13.13 -1.36 -15.42
C THR A 86 11.89 -2.00 -16.01
N LEU A 87 12.00 -3.19 -16.63
CA LEU A 87 10.83 -3.99 -17.03
C LEU A 87 9.91 -4.29 -15.83
N PHE A 88 10.48 -4.46 -14.65
CA PHE A 88 9.76 -4.74 -13.40
C PHE A 88 9.43 -3.49 -12.58
N ARG A 89 9.63 -2.30 -13.14
CA ARG A 89 9.33 -0.99 -12.51
C ARG A 89 8.41 -0.16 -13.42
N PRO A 90 7.16 -0.61 -13.70
CA PRO A 90 6.29 0.01 -14.69
C PRO A 90 5.95 1.47 -14.40
N VAL A 91 5.95 1.89 -13.13
CA VAL A 91 5.75 3.28 -12.73
C VAL A 91 6.83 4.21 -13.31
N LEU A 92 8.03 3.67 -13.56
CA LEU A 92 9.17 4.42 -14.09
C LEU A 92 9.25 4.45 -15.63
N TRP A 93 8.41 3.70 -16.34
CA TRP A 93 8.46 3.66 -17.81
C TRP A 93 8.21 5.02 -18.46
N GLY A 94 7.36 5.85 -17.82
CA GLY A 94 7.07 7.18 -18.32
C GLY A 94 8.30 8.05 -18.49
N TYR A 95 9.29 7.92 -17.61
CA TYR A 95 10.54 8.68 -17.70
C TYR A 95 11.39 8.28 -18.92
N LEU A 96 11.48 6.98 -19.20
CA LEU A 96 12.23 6.47 -20.34
C LEU A 96 11.54 6.79 -21.68
N LEU A 97 10.20 6.80 -21.71
CA LEU A 97 9.42 6.96 -22.94
C LEU A 97 9.16 8.43 -23.28
N PHE A 98 8.97 9.29 -22.27
CA PHE A 98 8.48 10.66 -22.46
C PHE A 98 9.37 11.73 -21.85
N GLY A 99 10.50 11.34 -21.22
CA GLY A 99 11.40 12.26 -20.51
C GLY A 99 10.89 12.64 -19.13
N PHE A 100 11.64 13.52 -18.44
CA PHE A 100 11.46 13.77 -17.01
C PHE A 100 10.07 14.33 -16.65
N GLU A 101 9.62 15.41 -17.28
CA GLU A 101 8.41 16.12 -16.87
C GLU A 101 7.13 15.28 -17.11
N PHE A 102 6.99 14.70 -18.30
CA PHE A 102 5.87 13.81 -18.61
C PHE A 102 5.97 12.49 -17.84
N GLY A 103 7.19 11.99 -17.63
CA GLY A 103 7.45 10.81 -16.82
C GLY A 103 7.06 10.99 -15.36
N LEU A 104 7.32 12.16 -14.79
CA LEU A 104 6.91 12.52 -13.44
C LEU A 104 5.38 12.55 -13.32
N ALA A 105 4.71 13.21 -14.26
CA ALA A 105 3.24 13.24 -14.31
C ALA A 105 2.64 11.84 -14.50
N PHE A 106 3.25 11.00 -15.37
CA PHE A 106 2.84 9.61 -15.56
C PHE A 106 2.99 8.79 -14.28
N ALA A 107 4.17 8.84 -13.64
CA ALA A 107 4.45 8.09 -12.42
C ALA A 107 3.44 8.40 -11.30
N TRP A 108 3.04 9.66 -11.15
CA TRP A 108 2.04 10.07 -10.17
C TRP A 108 0.61 9.69 -10.57
N SER A 109 0.18 10.12 -11.74
CA SER A 109 -1.22 10.01 -12.15
C SER A 109 -1.63 8.57 -12.47
N ALA A 110 -0.78 7.81 -13.21
CA ALA A 110 -1.08 6.43 -13.53
C ALA A 110 -1.11 5.56 -12.27
N LYS A 111 -0.15 5.73 -11.36
CA LYS A 111 -0.11 5.04 -10.09
C LYS A 111 -1.36 5.30 -9.25
N LEU A 112 -1.73 6.58 -9.05
CA LEU A 112 -2.89 6.94 -8.23
C LEU A 112 -4.19 6.41 -8.84
N CYS A 113 -4.39 6.58 -10.14
CA CYS A 113 -5.58 6.07 -10.83
C CYS A 113 -5.67 4.54 -10.77
N LEU A 114 -4.55 3.84 -10.98
CA LEU A 114 -4.53 2.38 -10.85
C LEU A 114 -4.78 1.93 -9.41
N MET A 115 -4.20 2.61 -8.42
CA MET A 115 -4.46 2.32 -7.02
C MET A 115 -5.93 2.44 -6.66
N VAL A 116 -6.62 3.50 -7.11
CA VAL A 116 -8.06 3.69 -6.85
C VAL A 116 -8.86 2.52 -7.44
N LEU A 117 -8.62 2.17 -8.70
CA LEU A 117 -9.36 1.10 -9.38
C LEU A 117 -9.07 -0.28 -8.78
N VAL A 118 -7.80 -0.61 -8.64
CA VAL A 118 -7.35 -1.93 -8.13
C VAL A 118 -7.76 -2.11 -6.67
N SER A 119 -7.67 -1.05 -5.85
CA SER A 119 -8.10 -1.11 -4.45
C SER A 119 -9.61 -1.26 -4.32
N PHE A 120 -10.39 -0.60 -5.19
CA PHE A 120 -11.84 -0.79 -5.25
C PHE A 120 -12.20 -2.24 -5.59
N ASP A 121 -11.64 -2.79 -6.67
CA ASP A 121 -11.94 -4.15 -7.12
C ASP A 121 -11.48 -5.20 -6.09
N CYS A 122 -10.29 -5.01 -5.50
CA CYS A 122 -9.76 -5.91 -4.48
C CYS A 122 -10.62 -5.87 -3.20
N ALA A 123 -11.01 -4.68 -2.76
CA ALA A 123 -11.92 -4.53 -1.62
C ALA A 123 -13.29 -5.14 -1.92
N PHE A 124 -13.84 -4.94 -3.13
CA PHE A 124 -15.12 -5.51 -3.53
C PHE A 124 -15.09 -7.04 -3.57
N LEU A 125 -13.96 -7.63 -3.93
CA LEU A 125 -13.77 -9.08 -3.90
C LEU A 125 -13.97 -9.68 -2.50
N ILE A 126 -13.63 -8.93 -1.46
CA ILE A 126 -13.66 -9.38 -0.06
C ILE A 126 -14.91 -8.86 0.68
N ILE A 127 -15.17 -7.55 0.60
CA ILE A 127 -16.26 -6.88 1.35
C ILE A 127 -17.63 -7.19 0.73
N LYS A 128 -17.70 -7.40 -0.60
CA LYS A 128 -18.93 -7.65 -1.39
C LYS A 128 -19.93 -6.47 -1.44
N SER A 129 -19.53 -5.28 -1.00
CA SER A 129 -20.33 -4.06 -0.98
C SER A 129 -19.66 -2.95 -1.77
N LYS A 130 -20.28 -2.46 -2.86
CA LYS A 130 -19.71 -1.42 -3.72
C LYS A 130 -19.45 -0.11 -2.97
N PRO A 131 -20.41 0.43 -2.14
CA PRO A 131 -20.17 1.67 -1.43
C PRO A 131 -19.00 1.57 -0.44
N LEU A 132 -18.92 0.47 0.31
CA LEU A 132 -17.84 0.26 1.27
C LEU A 132 -16.49 0.02 0.59
N SER A 133 -16.48 -0.64 -0.57
CA SER A 133 -15.26 -0.83 -1.37
C SER A 133 -14.76 0.49 -1.97
N LEU A 134 -15.66 1.37 -2.39
CA LEU A 134 -15.29 2.71 -2.81
C LEU A 134 -14.73 3.53 -1.66
N LEU A 135 -15.37 3.47 -0.48
CA LEU A 135 -14.89 4.12 0.74
C LEU A 135 -13.49 3.60 1.12
N PHE A 136 -13.27 2.27 1.09
CA PHE A 136 -11.95 1.67 1.31
C PHE A 136 -10.91 2.26 0.37
N SER A 137 -11.20 2.26 -0.93
CA SER A 137 -10.28 2.76 -1.95
C SER A 137 -9.95 4.25 -1.74
N CYS A 138 -10.95 5.09 -1.43
CA CYS A 138 -10.73 6.52 -1.17
C CYS A 138 -9.88 6.73 0.09
N LEU A 139 -10.21 6.09 1.21
CA LEU A 139 -9.48 6.24 2.47
C LEU A 139 -8.04 5.72 2.37
N LEU A 140 -7.79 4.72 1.55
CA LEU A 140 -6.45 4.21 1.27
C LEU A 140 -5.66 5.16 0.36
N CYS A 141 -6.22 5.52 -0.80
CA CYS A 141 -5.48 6.24 -1.84
C CYS A 141 -5.23 7.71 -1.51
N PHE A 142 -6.12 8.33 -0.71
CA PHE A 142 -5.96 9.71 -0.24
C PHE A 142 -5.47 9.79 1.21
N SER A 143 -4.80 8.74 1.68
CA SER A 143 -4.24 8.68 3.03
C SER A 143 -2.94 9.47 3.17
N PRO A 144 -2.52 9.79 4.42
CA PRO A 144 -1.21 10.36 4.69
C PRO A 144 -0.05 9.56 4.11
N LEU A 145 -0.16 8.22 4.07
CA LEU A 145 0.83 7.34 3.46
C LEU A 145 1.17 7.78 2.04
N ILE A 146 0.16 7.95 1.19
CA ILE A 146 0.35 8.32 -0.22
C ILE A 146 0.79 9.77 -0.33
N GLN A 147 0.27 10.64 0.52
CA GLN A 147 0.63 12.06 0.55
C GLN A 147 2.12 12.28 0.86
N TRP A 148 2.66 11.59 1.87
CA TRP A 148 4.01 11.85 2.38
C TRP A 148 5.09 11.01 1.71
N TRP A 149 4.82 9.75 1.44
CA TRP A 149 5.80 8.85 0.82
C TRP A 149 5.77 8.87 -0.72
N GLY A 150 4.65 9.29 -1.31
CA GLY A 150 4.46 9.23 -2.75
C GLY A 150 4.53 7.81 -3.32
N THR A 151 4.50 6.78 -2.46
CA THR A 151 4.57 5.36 -2.82
C THR A 151 3.27 4.66 -2.50
N GLY A 152 3.07 3.50 -3.04
CA GLY A 152 1.90 2.65 -2.83
C GLY A 152 1.99 1.39 -3.67
N GLU A 153 3.12 1.23 -4.36
CA GLU A 153 3.35 0.16 -5.32
C GLU A 153 3.26 -1.22 -4.66
N VAL A 154 3.70 -1.37 -3.41
CA VAL A 154 3.60 -2.63 -2.66
C VAL A 154 2.14 -3.06 -2.49
N ILE A 155 1.25 -2.10 -2.22
CA ILE A 155 -0.19 -2.33 -2.09
C ILE A 155 -0.80 -2.60 -3.47
N LEU A 156 -0.48 -1.75 -4.46
CA LEU A 156 -0.98 -1.86 -5.83
C LEU A 156 -0.66 -3.22 -6.43
N TYR A 157 0.60 -3.65 -6.37
CA TYR A 157 1.01 -4.92 -6.97
C TYR A 157 0.45 -6.12 -6.20
N GLY A 158 0.43 -6.06 -4.87
CA GLY A 158 -0.14 -7.13 -4.06
C GLY A 158 -1.64 -7.32 -4.31
N GLN A 159 -2.42 -6.24 -4.35
CA GLN A 159 -3.84 -6.28 -4.68
C GLN A 159 -4.07 -6.77 -6.11
N ALA A 160 -3.29 -6.29 -7.08
CA ALA A 160 -3.37 -6.73 -8.47
C ALA A 160 -3.08 -8.23 -8.63
N LEU A 161 -2.10 -8.77 -7.87
CA LEU A 161 -1.83 -10.21 -7.84
C LEU A 161 -3.03 -11.02 -7.36
N VAL A 162 -3.72 -10.56 -6.30
CA VAL A 162 -4.96 -11.22 -5.81
C VAL A 162 -6.06 -11.20 -6.88
N LEU A 163 -6.27 -10.06 -7.53
CA LEU A 163 -7.28 -9.92 -8.60
C LEU A 163 -6.96 -10.77 -9.83
N LEU A 164 -5.69 -10.83 -10.24
CA LEU A 164 -5.28 -11.67 -11.37
C LEU A 164 -5.36 -13.15 -11.03
N LEU A 165 -5.05 -13.54 -9.80
CA LEU A 165 -5.26 -14.91 -9.33
C LEU A 165 -6.74 -15.29 -9.39
N ASP A 166 -7.62 -14.43 -8.86
CA ASP A 166 -9.07 -14.61 -8.98
C ASP A 166 -9.49 -14.76 -10.43
N ARG A 167 -9.00 -13.88 -11.30
CA ARG A 167 -9.31 -13.94 -12.73
C ARG A 167 -8.82 -15.21 -13.40
N ALA A 168 -7.62 -15.70 -13.06
CA ALA A 168 -7.05 -16.92 -13.59
C ALA A 168 -7.86 -18.15 -13.15
N LEU A 169 -8.32 -18.19 -11.90
CA LEU A 169 -9.08 -19.29 -11.33
C LEU A 169 -10.51 -19.37 -11.90
N PHE A 170 -11.23 -18.24 -11.95
CA PHE A 170 -12.66 -18.23 -12.26
C PHE A 170 -13.01 -17.95 -13.72
N THR A 171 -12.03 -17.67 -14.60
CA THR A 171 -12.31 -17.46 -16.01
C THR A 171 -12.53 -18.77 -16.77
N ARG A 172 -13.55 -18.77 -17.63
CA ARG A 172 -13.81 -19.88 -18.58
C ARG A 172 -12.99 -19.76 -19.88
N LYS A 173 -12.41 -18.59 -20.15
CA LYS A 173 -11.68 -18.31 -21.39
C LYS A 173 -10.20 -18.57 -21.19
N ARG A 174 -9.66 -19.61 -21.87
CA ARG A 174 -8.25 -20.01 -21.75
C ARG A 174 -7.27 -18.87 -22.06
N ASN A 175 -7.56 -18.04 -23.07
CA ASN A 175 -6.68 -16.92 -23.43
C ASN A 175 -6.60 -15.89 -22.29
N ILE A 176 -7.73 -15.59 -21.60
CA ILE A 176 -7.73 -14.68 -20.45
C ILE A 176 -6.96 -15.29 -19.28
N ARG A 177 -7.07 -16.62 -19.07
CA ARG A 177 -6.30 -17.32 -18.04
C ARG A 177 -4.81 -17.24 -18.30
N ILE A 178 -4.36 -17.47 -19.54
CA ILE A 178 -2.95 -17.36 -19.94
C ILE A 178 -2.45 -15.92 -19.72
N ILE A 179 -3.20 -14.91 -20.16
CA ILE A 179 -2.82 -13.51 -19.95
C ILE A 179 -2.69 -13.20 -18.46
N ALA A 180 -3.63 -13.68 -17.63
CA ALA A 180 -3.57 -13.49 -16.19
C ALA A 180 -2.33 -14.17 -15.58
N MET A 181 -1.97 -15.39 -16.02
CA MET A 181 -0.78 -16.10 -15.53
C MET A 181 0.53 -15.38 -15.91
N VAL A 182 0.63 -14.87 -17.14
CA VAL A 182 1.78 -14.06 -17.58
C VAL A 182 1.88 -12.79 -16.73
N ALA A 183 0.75 -12.10 -16.53
CA ALA A 183 0.69 -10.89 -15.71
C ALA A 183 1.04 -11.17 -14.24
N ILE A 184 0.61 -12.31 -13.67
CA ILE A 184 1.00 -12.74 -12.31
C ILE A 184 2.52 -12.89 -12.22
N ALA A 185 3.13 -13.62 -13.15
CA ALA A 185 4.57 -13.85 -13.16
C ALA A 185 5.36 -12.53 -13.28
N TRP A 186 4.91 -11.61 -14.11
CA TRP A 186 5.51 -10.28 -14.24
C TRP A 186 5.31 -9.44 -12.99
N LEU A 187 4.10 -9.38 -12.40
CA LEU A 187 3.83 -8.63 -11.17
C LEU A 187 4.55 -9.21 -9.96
N CYS A 188 4.77 -10.52 -9.88
CA CYS A 188 5.66 -11.11 -8.86
C CYS A 188 7.07 -10.51 -8.97
N GLY A 189 7.58 -10.35 -10.19
CA GLY A 189 8.84 -9.66 -10.43
C GLY A 189 8.79 -8.19 -10.01
N CYS A 190 7.72 -7.46 -10.35
CA CYS A 190 7.52 -6.08 -9.91
C CYS A 190 7.52 -5.96 -8.38
N TYR A 191 6.84 -6.88 -7.69
CA TYR A 191 6.79 -6.91 -6.23
C TYR A 191 8.17 -7.15 -5.60
N ILE A 192 8.94 -8.12 -6.12
CA ILE A 192 10.30 -8.42 -5.66
C ILE A 192 11.23 -7.22 -5.90
N MET A 193 11.10 -6.55 -7.03
CA MET A 193 11.95 -5.43 -7.42
C MET A 193 11.61 -4.10 -6.73
N LEU A 194 10.64 -4.07 -5.82
CA LEU A 194 10.46 -2.96 -4.87
C LEU A 194 11.66 -2.85 -3.92
N MET A 195 12.32 -3.98 -3.60
CA MET A 195 13.55 -4.06 -2.81
C MET A 195 13.47 -3.37 -1.44
N TYR A 196 12.28 -3.34 -0.85
CA TYR A 196 12.03 -2.76 0.47
C TYR A 196 11.32 -3.77 1.40
N PRO A 197 12.06 -4.75 1.95
CA PRO A 197 11.49 -5.84 2.77
C PRO A 197 10.65 -5.38 3.95
N ALA A 198 10.94 -4.19 4.50
CA ALA A 198 10.21 -3.60 5.61
C ALA A 198 8.69 -3.48 5.37
N TRP A 199 8.26 -3.26 4.13
CA TRP A 199 6.84 -3.25 3.73
C TRP A 199 6.45 -4.51 2.98
N MET A 200 7.37 -5.06 2.16
CA MET A 200 7.07 -6.25 1.35
C MET A 200 6.66 -7.44 2.20
N VAL A 201 7.36 -7.69 3.31
CA VAL A 201 7.09 -8.86 4.18
C VAL A 201 5.69 -8.79 4.80
N PRO A 202 5.28 -7.74 5.53
CA PRO A 202 3.95 -7.73 6.13
C PRO A 202 2.82 -7.67 5.09
N PHE A 203 2.98 -6.93 3.99
CA PHE A 203 1.98 -6.92 2.92
C PHE A 203 1.91 -8.26 2.17
N PHE A 204 3.02 -8.99 2.04
CA PHE A 204 3.00 -10.35 1.51
C PHE A 204 2.10 -11.27 2.32
N PHE A 205 2.15 -11.22 3.66
CA PHE A 205 1.25 -12.01 4.50
C PHE A 205 -0.22 -11.67 4.22
N ILE A 206 -0.56 -10.40 4.08
CA ILE A 206 -1.93 -9.95 3.80
C ILE A 206 -2.41 -10.49 2.45
N PHE A 207 -1.66 -10.24 1.39
CA PHE A 207 -2.09 -10.59 0.03
C PHE A 207 -1.99 -12.09 -0.26
N ALA A 208 -1.01 -12.79 0.31
CA ALA A 208 -0.94 -14.25 0.26
C ALA A 208 -2.16 -14.89 0.92
N LEU A 209 -2.57 -14.38 2.09
CA LEU A 209 -3.76 -14.85 2.78
C LEU A 209 -5.03 -14.60 1.96
N MET A 210 -5.18 -13.40 1.39
CA MET A 210 -6.30 -13.09 0.48
C MET A 210 -6.28 -14.01 -0.76
N GLY A 211 -5.13 -14.33 -1.31
CA GLY A 211 -4.97 -15.30 -2.39
C GLY A 211 -5.41 -16.71 -1.98
N VAL A 212 -5.05 -17.15 -0.78
CA VAL A 212 -5.50 -18.44 -0.21
C VAL A 212 -7.03 -18.48 -0.09
N PHE A 213 -7.67 -17.39 0.32
CA PHE A 213 -9.14 -17.31 0.36
C PHE A 213 -9.74 -17.55 -1.02
N ARG A 214 -9.16 -16.96 -2.08
CA ARG A 214 -9.64 -17.17 -3.46
C ARG A 214 -9.46 -18.61 -3.93
N ILE A 215 -8.34 -19.25 -3.58
CA ILE A 215 -8.09 -20.67 -3.90
C ILE A 215 -9.11 -21.58 -3.20
N ILE A 216 -9.37 -21.33 -1.90
CA ILE A 216 -10.36 -22.13 -1.15
C ILE A 216 -11.75 -21.97 -1.76
N GLU A 217 -12.16 -20.74 -2.08
CA GLU A 217 -13.47 -20.47 -2.70
C GLU A 217 -13.58 -21.13 -4.07
N TYR A 218 -12.50 -21.12 -4.87
CA TYR A 218 -12.43 -21.85 -6.13
C TYR A 218 -12.61 -23.36 -5.92
N CYS A 219 -11.89 -23.97 -4.99
CA CYS A 219 -12.01 -25.39 -4.67
C CYS A 219 -13.44 -25.76 -4.21
N GLN A 220 -14.10 -24.90 -3.44
CA GLN A 220 -15.49 -25.08 -3.03
C GLN A 220 -16.46 -24.99 -4.20
N THR A 221 -16.24 -24.04 -5.11
CA THR A 221 -17.06 -23.86 -6.32
C THR A 221 -16.93 -25.08 -7.25
N LEU A 222 -15.74 -25.65 -7.41
CA LEU A 222 -15.55 -26.88 -8.19
C LEU A 222 -16.31 -28.08 -7.59
N LYS A 223 -16.41 -28.18 -6.26
CA LYS A 223 -17.11 -29.27 -5.58
C LYS A 223 -18.63 -29.15 -5.67
N SER A 224 -19.17 -27.94 -5.77
CA SER A 224 -20.61 -27.67 -5.72
C SER A 224 -21.30 -27.67 -7.08
N ASN A 225 -20.58 -27.57 -8.19
CA ASN A 225 -21.13 -27.43 -9.54
C ASN A 225 -20.82 -28.63 -10.43
N ASP A 226 -21.83 -29.15 -11.16
CA ASP A 226 -21.66 -30.15 -12.24
C ASP A 226 -20.84 -29.63 -13.45
N GLN A 227 -20.39 -28.38 -13.44
CA GLN A 227 -19.59 -27.74 -14.49
C GLN A 227 -18.07 -27.94 -14.32
N HIS A 228 -17.65 -29.07 -13.75
CA HIS A 228 -16.24 -29.39 -13.48
C HIS A 228 -15.28 -29.18 -14.67
N SER A 229 -15.73 -29.42 -15.90
CA SER A 229 -14.82 -29.47 -17.08
C SER A 229 -14.38 -28.10 -17.59
N VAL A 230 -15.16 -27.04 -17.37
CA VAL A 230 -14.92 -25.72 -17.99
C VAL A 230 -14.09 -24.77 -17.12
N LEU A 231 -14.21 -24.90 -15.79
CA LEU A 231 -13.43 -24.09 -14.83
C LEU A 231 -12.16 -24.79 -14.37
N ALA A 232 -12.03 -26.12 -14.56
CA ALA A 232 -10.93 -26.90 -14.01
C ALA A 232 -9.57 -26.36 -14.43
N TRP A 233 -8.71 -26.17 -13.46
CA TRP A 233 -7.29 -25.86 -13.66
C TRP A 233 -6.61 -27.07 -14.25
N SER A 234 -5.97 -26.93 -15.40
CA SER A 234 -5.30 -28.02 -16.10
C SER A 234 -3.80 -28.09 -15.76
N LEU A 235 -3.20 -29.24 -15.97
CA LEU A 235 -1.76 -29.39 -15.84
C LEU A 235 -1.00 -28.43 -16.77
N SER A 236 -1.53 -28.17 -17.98
CA SER A 236 -0.95 -27.21 -18.92
C SER A 236 -0.99 -25.77 -18.38
N ASP A 237 -2.01 -25.38 -17.59
CA ASP A 237 -2.06 -24.08 -16.94
C ASP A 237 -0.94 -23.93 -15.90
N THR A 238 -0.70 -25.00 -15.12
CA THR A 238 0.43 -25.05 -14.17
C THR A 238 1.77 -24.91 -14.90
N PHE A 239 1.97 -25.61 -16.00
CA PHE A 239 3.20 -25.48 -16.80
C PHE A 239 3.41 -24.06 -17.31
N VAL A 240 2.37 -23.41 -17.85
CA VAL A 240 2.46 -22.02 -18.33
C VAL A 240 2.83 -21.08 -17.19
N LEU A 241 2.16 -21.20 -16.04
CA LEU A 241 2.47 -20.34 -14.88
C LEU A 241 3.89 -20.54 -14.39
N VAL A 242 4.32 -21.78 -14.18
CA VAL A 242 5.68 -22.11 -13.72
C VAL A 242 6.72 -21.62 -14.74
N PHE A 243 6.50 -21.83 -16.02
CA PHE A 243 7.41 -21.36 -17.08
C PHE A 243 7.56 -19.83 -17.06
N CYS A 244 6.44 -19.09 -16.94
CA CYS A 244 6.48 -17.62 -16.86
C CYS A 244 7.18 -17.15 -15.58
N LEU A 245 6.95 -17.82 -14.44
CA LEU A 245 7.64 -17.50 -13.18
C LEU A 245 9.16 -17.76 -13.29
N LEU A 246 9.57 -18.83 -13.94
CA LEU A 246 10.99 -19.12 -14.18
C LEU A 246 11.65 -18.09 -15.09
N ILE A 247 10.96 -17.61 -16.14
CA ILE A 247 11.45 -16.50 -16.97
C ILE A 247 11.63 -15.23 -16.13
N SER A 248 10.61 -14.84 -15.35
CA SER A 248 10.69 -13.66 -14.49
C SER A 248 11.84 -13.78 -13.47
N ALA A 249 11.98 -14.95 -12.83
CA ALA A 249 13.06 -15.23 -11.90
C ALA A 249 14.44 -15.17 -12.57
N GLY A 250 14.56 -15.70 -13.79
CA GLY A 250 15.80 -15.62 -14.58
C GLY A 250 16.20 -14.19 -14.93
N LEU A 251 15.24 -13.34 -15.33
CA LEU A 251 15.49 -11.93 -15.62
C LEU A 251 15.89 -11.15 -14.36
N ILE A 252 15.25 -11.45 -13.23
CA ILE A 252 15.60 -10.86 -11.93
C ILE A 252 17.01 -11.29 -11.51
N PHE A 253 17.32 -12.58 -11.61
CA PHE A 253 18.65 -13.10 -11.30
C PHE A 253 19.73 -12.45 -12.18
N LEU A 254 19.46 -12.30 -13.48
CA LEU A 254 20.37 -11.61 -14.39
C LEU A 254 20.60 -10.15 -13.96
N SER A 255 19.54 -9.45 -13.53
CA SER A 255 19.65 -8.08 -13.04
C SER A 255 20.51 -7.98 -11.77
N PHE A 256 20.34 -8.90 -10.82
CA PHE A 256 21.19 -8.99 -9.62
C PHE A 256 22.64 -9.34 -9.96
N PHE A 257 22.84 -10.25 -10.90
CA PHE A 257 24.18 -10.63 -11.33
C PHE A 257 24.93 -9.45 -11.97
N GLN A 258 24.24 -8.66 -12.82
CA GLN A 258 24.82 -7.47 -13.44
C GLN A 258 25.19 -6.36 -12.44
N SER A 259 24.56 -6.33 -11.27
CA SER A 259 24.78 -5.34 -10.21
C SER A 259 25.31 -5.97 -8.92
N SER A 260 25.99 -7.11 -9.03
CA SER A 260 26.44 -7.90 -7.88
C SER A 260 27.38 -7.13 -6.94
N GLU A 261 28.24 -6.28 -7.48
CA GLU A 261 29.16 -5.43 -6.71
C GLU A 261 28.38 -4.39 -5.88
N ALA A 262 27.43 -3.68 -6.50
CA ALA A 262 26.57 -2.72 -5.81
C ALA A 262 25.72 -3.41 -4.72
N MET A 263 25.16 -4.59 -5.03
CA MET A 263 24.40 -5.37 -4.06
C MET A 263 25.23 -5.83 -2.88
N THR A 264 26.45 -6.32 -3.14
CA THR A 264 27.38 -6.74 -2.08
C THR A 264 27.75 -5.55 -1.19
N SER A 265 27.99 -4.40 -1.78
CA SER A 265 28.29 -3.17 -1.04
C SER A 265 27.13 -2.76 -0.12
N VAL A 266 25.88 -2.81 -0.60
CA VAL A 266 24.69 -2.50 0.19
C VAL A 266 24.48 -3.52 1.31
N MET A 267 24.64 -4.82 1.03
CA MET A 267 24.47 -5.88 2.03
C MET A 267 25.52 -5.84 3.16
N ASN A 268 26.68 -5.28 2.89
CA ASN A 268 27.74 -5.10 3.89
C ASN A 268 27.57 -3.84 4.76
N THR A 269 26.53 -3.02 4.53
CA THR A 269 26.25 -1.85 5.36
C THR A 269 25.60 -2.26 6.69
N VAL A 270 25.73 -1.39 7.70
CA VAL A 270 24.98 -1.55 8.97
C VAL A 270 23.46 -1.42 8.69
N TYR A 271 23.09 -0.54 7.76
CA TYR A 271 21.73 -0.31 7.31
C TYR A 271 21.74 -0.02 5.81
N PRO A 272 20.95 -0.71 4.99
CA PRO A 272 19.94 -1.73 5.34
C PRO A 272 20.48 -3.15 5.51
N GLY A 273 21.74 -3.42 5.28
CA GLY A 273 22.31 -4.78 5.14
C GLY A 273 22.22 -5.65 6.39
N ALA A 274 22.71 -5.17 7.54
CA ALA A 274 22.78 -5.94 8.79
C ALA A 274 21.59 -5.71 9.74
N ARG A 275 20.46 -5.17 9.22
CA ARG A 275 19.26 -4.94 10.05
C ARG A 275 18.73 -6.22 10.65
N PHE A 276 18.42 -6.18 11.96
CA PHE A 276 17.77 -7.26 12.66
C PHE A 276 16.80 -6.70 13.73
N GLU A 277 15.51 -6.90 13.51
CA GLU A 277 14.43 -6.39 14.36
C GLU A 277 13.74 -7.55 15.11
N THR A 278 13.39 -7.31 16.34
CA THR A 278 12.58 -8.23 17.17
C THR A 278 11.24 -7.64 17.56
N GLY A 279 10.99 -6.38 17.23
CA GLY A 279 9.76 -5.68 17.64
C GLY A 279 9.79 -5.23 19.10
N GLY A 280 8.61 -4.98 19.67
CA GLY A 280 8.45 -4.69 21.10
C GLY A 280 8.67 -3.22 21.51
N SER A 281 8.90 -2.30 20.54
CA SER A 281 9.09 -0.87 20.86
C SER A 281 7.79 -0.10 21.11
N GLY A 282 6.63 -0.72 20.86
CA GLY A 282 5.33 -0.04 20.86
C GLY A 282 5.08 0.71 19.56
N LEU A 283 3.83 1.09 19.30
CA LEU A 283 3.39 1.80 18.11
C LEU A 283 2.23 2.77 18.43
N PRO A 284 2.46 3.79 19.29
CA PRO A 284 1.40 4.73 19.70
C PRO A 284 0.86 5.56 18.54
N GLU A 285 1.61 5.72 17.45
CA GLU A 285 1.24 6.44 16.24
C GLU A 285 0.00 5.87 15.56
N LEU A 286 -0.37 4.61 15.81
CA LEU A 286 -1.62 4.00 15.34
C LEU A 286 -2.85 4.79 15.77
N PHE A 287 -2.81 5.47 16.94
CA PHE A 287 -3.92 6.25 17.43
C PHE A 287 -4.01 7.66 16.84
N SER A 288 -3.01 8.07 16.05
CA SER A 288 -2.94 9.40 15.42
C SER A 288 -3.02 9.38 13.91
N TYR A 289 -3.66 8.38 13.32
CA TYR A 289 -3.69 8.07 11.89
C TYR A 289 -4.16 9.22 10.98
N ALA A 290 -4.97 10.17 11.45
CA ALA A 290 -5.45 11.30 10.66
C ALA A 290 -4.57 12.56 10.80
N ILE A 291 -3.78 12.67 11.86
CA ILE A 291 -2.98 13.86 12.16
C ILE A 291 -1.99 14.20 11.04
N PRO A 292 -1.28 13.24 10.41
CA PRO A 292 -0.33 13.53 9.34
C PRO A 292 -0.92 14.19 8.09
N LEU A 293 -2.24 14.17 7.90
CA LEU A 293 -2.90 14.94 6.83
C LEU A 293 -2.70 16.45 6.99
N PHE A 294 -2.52 16.91 8.22
CA PHE A 294 -2.48 18.33 8.58
C PHE A 294 -1.06 18.85 8.81
N TYR A 295 -0.06 18.00 8.79
CA TYR A 295 1.34 18.39 9.04
C TYR A 295 1.95 19.29 7.96
N ALA A 296 1.34 19.36 6.77
CA ALA A 296 1.75 20.31 5.75
C ALA A 296 1.66 21.78 6.21
N PHE A 297 0.92 22.04 7.29
CA PHE A 297 0.68 23.38 7.83
C PHE A 297 1.58 23.77 9.00
N ASP A 298 2.65 23.02 9.27
CA ASP A 298 3.59 23.21 10.39
C ASP A 298 3.39 22.22 11.54
N SER A 299 4.43 21.49 11.94
CA SER A 299 4.31 20.46 12.98
C SER A 299 5.41 20.57 14.03
N PRO A 300 5.07 21.04 15.23
CA PRO A 300 5.99 20.98 16.38
C PRO A 300 6.04 19.60 17.06
N LEU A 301 5.19 18.63 16.67
CA LEU A 301 4.96 17.41 17.45
C LEU A 301 5.89 16.26 17.09
N VAL A 302 6.46 16.25 15.88
CA VAL A 302 7.33 15.17 15.41
C VAL A 302 8.51 15.69 14.62
N SER A 303 9.60 14.97 14.72
CA SER A 303 10.83 15.29 14.00
C SER A 303 10.79 14.85 12.51
N ASN A 304 9.87 13.95 12.13
CA ASN A 304 9.75 13.43 10.77
C ASN A 304 8.31 12.97 10.49
N GLU A 305 7.58 13.75 9.72
CA GLU A 305 6.18 13.51 9.36
C GLU A 305 5.99 12.27 8.47
N CYS A 306 6.98 11.96 7.62
CA CYS A 306 6.93 10.76 6.79
C CYS A 306 6.87 9.48 7.62
N GLU A 307 7.63 9.41 8.70
CA GLU A 307 7.75 8.20 9.53
C GLU A 307 6.44 7.79 10.20
N ILE A 308 5.60 8.77 10.56
CA ILE A 308 4.33 8.54 11.23
C ILE A 308 3.12 8.52 10.30
N ALA A 309 3.33 8.83 9.02
CA ALA A 309 2.26 8.79 8.02
C ALA A 309 1.72 7.37 7.86
N THR A 310 0.42 7.21 7.88
CA THR A 310 -0.26 5.91 7.78
C THR A 310 -1.57 6.02 6.98
N ILE A 311 -2.31 4.94 6.92
CA ILE A 311 -3.62 4.84 6.27
C ILE A 311 -4.69 5.38 7.22
N LEU A 312 -5.74 5.99 6.69
CA LEU A 312 -6.92 6.42 7.45
C LEU A 312 -7.72 5.20 7.93
N CYS A 313 -7.35 4.63 9.06
CA CYS A 313 -7.74 3.28 9.44
C CYS A 313 -8.72 3.16 10.61
N PHE A 314 -8.95 4.25 11.37
CA PHE A 314 -9.84 4.27 12.54
C PHE A 314 -9.43 3.29 13.66
N PHE A 315 -8.15 2.97 13.80
CA PHE A 315 -7.66 2.08 14.85
C PHE A 315 -8.14 2.53 16.25
N PRO A 316 -8.62 1.63 17.12
CA PRO A 316 -8.66 0.17 17.03
C PRO A 316 -10.05 -0.40 16.63
N LEU A 317 -10.90 0.36 15.94
CA LEU A 317 -12.31 0.00 15.69
C LEU A 317 -12.48 -1.25 14.82
N GLY A 318 -11.62 -1.45 13.82
CA GLY A 318 -11.67 -2.62 12.94
C GLY A 318 -11.36 -3.90 13.70
N THR A 319 -10.30 -3.90 14.48
CA THR A 319 -9.93 -5.04 15.33
C THR A 319 -11.02 -5.35 16.34
N LEU A 320 -11.58 -4.35 17.05
CA LEU A 320 -12.66 -4.56 18.02
C LEU A 320 -13.95 -5.05 17.35
N ALA A 321 -14.35 -4.45 16.23
CA ALA A 321 -15.53 -4.86 15.49
C ALA A 321 -15.42 -6.30 14.98
N SER A 322 -14.24 -6.69 14.47
CA SER A 322 -13.99 -8.04 13.99
C SER A 322 -14.05 -9.10 15.09
N LEU A 323 -13.50 -8.80 16.28
CA LEU A 323 -13.59 -9.67 17.45
C LEU A 323 -15.05 -9.86 17.92
N LEU A 324 -15.85 -8.79 17.91
CA LEU A 324 -17.27 -8.87 18.24
C LEU A 324 -18.07 -9.66 17.22
N CYS A 325 -17.79 -9.47 15.94
CA CYS A 325 -18.41 -10.26 14.87
C CYS A 325 -18.02 -11.74 14.95
N PHE A 326 -16.78 -12.06 15.34
CA PHE A 326 -16.32 -13.43 15.54
C PHE A 326 -17.14 -14.18 16.59
N ILE A 327 -17.38 -13.56 17.76
CA ILE A 327 -18.14 -14.17 18.86
C ILE A 327 -19.53 -14.61 18.37
N LYS A 328 -20.12 -13.90 17.38
CA LYS A 328 -21.49 -14.11 16.92
C LYS A 328 -21.63 -14.95 15.64
N ARG A 329 -20.69 -14.85 14.68
CA ARG A 329 -20.87 -15.42 13.32
C ARG A 329 -19.87 -16.51 12.92
N ARG A 330 -18.75 -16.66 13.59
CA ARG A 330 -17.67 -17.63 13.26
C ARG A 330 -17.25 -17.59 11.78
N ASP A 331 -17.22 -16.38 11.17
CA ASP A 331 -16.73 -16.22 9.80
C ASP A 331 -15.23 -16.48 9.78
N TRP A 332 -14.81 -17.56 9.13
CA TRP A 332 -13.41 -18.01 9.16
C TRP A 332 -12.45 -17.03 8.49
N GLN A 333 -12.89 -16.31 7.42
CA GLN A 333 -12.04 -15.31 6.75
C GLN A 333 -11.76 -14.14 7.68
N LEU A 334 -12.79 -13.66 8.37
CA LEU A 334 -12.67 -12.60 9.35
C LEU A 334 -11.77 -13.01 10.52
N ILE A 335 -11.90 -14.26 10.99
CA ILE A 335 -11.07 -14.83 12.06
C ILE A 335 -9.59 -14.79 11.66
N VAL A 336 -9.27 -15.27 10.46
CA VAL A 336 -7.88 -15.40 10.02
C VAL A 336 -7.26 -14.03 9.75
N LEU A 337 -8.01 -13.07 9.19
CA LEU A 337 -7.55 -11.69 9.04
C LEU A 337 -7.32 -11.02 10.40
N THR A 338 -8.21 -11.26 11.37
CA THR A 338 -8.06 -10.74 12.75
C THR A 338 -6.84 -11.37 13.43
N ALA A 339 -6.60 -12.66 13.23
CA ALA A 339 -5.40 -13.32 13.76
C ALA A 339 -4.11 -12.75 13.16
N LEU A 340 -4.11 -12.43 11.86
CA LEU A 340 -2.97 -11.74 11.23
C LEU A 340 -2.78 -10.32 11.79
N GLN A 341 -3.86 -9.58 12.03
CA GLN A 341 -3.80 -8.28 12.68
C GLN A 341 -3.18 -8.37 14.08
N LEU A 342 -3.66 -9.34 14.89
CA LEU A 342 -3.11 -9.59 16.22
C LEU A 342 -1.63 -10.03 16.17
N PHE A 343 -1.22 -10.81 15.17
CA PHE A 343 0.17 -11.18 14.95
C PHE A 343 1.07 -9.95 14.76
N PHE A 344 0.64 -8.97 13.96
CA PHE A 344 1.38 -7.72 13.79
C PHE A 344 1.38 -6.86 15.06
N LEU A 345 0.25 -6.79 15.77
CA LEU A 345 0.16 -6.06 17.04
C LEU A 345 1.06 -6.68 18.12
N VAL A 346 1.12 -8.01 18.22
CA VAL A 346 2.02 -8.72 19.14
C VAL A 346 3.48 -8.40 18.80
N PHE A 347 3.86 -8.44 17.52
CA PHE A 347 5.20 -8.04 17.12
C PHE A 347 5.50 -6.58 17.48
N ALA A 348 4.56 -5.67 17.22
CA ALA A 348 4.76 -4.25 17.48
C ALA A 348 4.91 -3.91 18.97
N PHE A 349 4.05 -4.48 19.83
CA PHE A 349 3.95 -4.09 21.24
C PHE A 349 4.71 -5.00 22.20
N ILE A 350 4.84 -6.30 21.89
CA ILE A 350 5.49 -7.31 22.75
C ILE A 350 6.85 -7.70 22.18
N GLY A 351 6.93 -7.85 20.86
CA GLY A 351 8.09 -8.38 20.16
C GLY A 351 8.07 -9.90 19.99
N PHE A 352 8.98 -10.40 19.16
CA PHE A 352 9.17 -11.83 18.90
C PHE A 352 10.55 -12.29 19.35
N PRO A 353 10.68 -13.55 19.80
CA PRO A 353 11.99 -14.20 19.92
C PRO A 353 12.74 -14.17 18.58
N SER A 354 14.07 -14.09 18.62
CA SER A 354 14.90 -13.95 17.41
C SER A 354 14.64 -15.03 16.36
N PHE A 355 14.39 -16.28 16.77
CA PHE A 355 14.10 -17.37 15.84
C PHE A 355 12.78 -17.15 15.10
N LEU A 356 11.74 -16.65 15.80
CA LEU A 356 10.43 -16.38 15.20
C LEU A 356 10.51 -15.18 14.23
N SER A 357 11.23 -14.12 14.61
CA SER A 357 11.49 -12.99 13.70
C SER A 357 12.19 -13.46 12.41
N ARG A 358 13.13 -14.41 12.50
CA ARG A 358 13.82 -14.96 11.32
C ARG A 358 12.91 -15.81 10.44
N ILE A 359 12.17 -16.74 11.02
CA ILE A 359 11.27 -17.64 10.25
C ILE A 359 10.18 -16.85 9.55
N THR A 360 9.62 -15.83 10.20
CA THR A 360 8.57 -14.97 9.64
C THR A 360 9.12 -13.84 8.77
N LEU A 361 10.44 -13.72 8.62
CA LEU A 361 11.13 -12.61 7.96
C LEU A 361 10.83 -11.22 8.58
N MET A 362 10.15 -11.18 9.72
CA MET A 362 9.83 -9.95 10.45
C MET A 362 11.06 -9.24 10.97
N TYR A 363 12.22 -9.90 11.03
CA TYR A 363 13.50 -9.27 11.38
C TYR A 363 13.89 -8.12 10.42
N ASN A 364 13.29 -8.05 9.23
CA ASN A 364 13.49 -6.96 8.28
C ASN A 364 12.55 -5.76 8.51
N VAL A 365 11.62 -5.86 9.47
CA VAL A 365 10.50 -4.94 9.62
C VAL A 365 10.66 -4.08 10.86
N PRO A 366 11.11 -2.82 10.73
CA PRO A 366 11.02 -1.85 11.83
C PRO A 366 9.58 -1.65 12.25
N VAL A 367 9.35 -1.51 13.57
CA VAL A 367 7.99 -1.42 14.12
C VAL A 367 7.18 -0.29 13.50
N LEU A 368 7.77 0.89 13.28
CA LEU A 368 7.10 2.03 12.62
C LEU A 368 6.59 1.69 11.20
N ARG A 369 7.24 0.76 10.49
CA ARG A 369 6.77 0.33 9.14
C ARG A 369 5.51 -0.53 9.19
N LEU A 370 5.13 -1.04 10.37
CA LEU A 370 3.86 -1.74 10.57
C LEU A 370 2.64 -0.81 10.61
N LEU A 371 2.82 0.51 10.73
CA LEU A 371 1.73 1.47 10.59
C LEU A 371 0.90 1.22 9.33
N PHE A 372 1.53 0.86 8.21
CA PHE A 372 0.86 0.69 6.93
C PHE A 372 0.07 -0.63 6.83
N PRO A 373 0.66 -1.81 7.07
CA PRO A 373 -0.08 -3.08 6.99
C PRO A 373 -1.12 -3.21 8.11
N ILE A 374 -0.85 -2.73 9.33
CA ILE A 374 -1.84 -2.68 10.41
C ILE A 374 -2.99 -1.76 10.01
N GLY A 375 -2.69 -0.55 9.50
CA GLY A 375 -3.72 0.39 9.05
C GLY A 375 -4.56 -0.16 7.90
N TYR A 376 -3.96 -0.88 6.96
CA TYR A 376 -4.65 -1.55 5.86
C TYR A 376 -5.64 -2.62 6.37
N LEU A 377 -5.16 -3.51 7.23
CA LEU A 377 -6.00 -4.55 7.83
C LEU A 377 -7.10 -3.96 8.71
N GLU A 378 -6.79 -2.95 9.50
CA GLU A 378 -7.74 -2.28 10.38
C GLU A 378 -8.92 -1.71 9.58
N LEU A 379 -8.64 -0.98 8.51
CA LEU A 379 -9.66 -0.44 7.62
C LEU A 379 -10.48 -1.56 6.96
N LEU A 380 -9.81 -2.61 6.49
CA LEU A 380 -10.46 -3.76 5.85
C LEU A 380 -11.38 -4.50 6.84
N LEU A 381 -10.88 -4.82 8.04
CA LEU A 381 -11.63 -5.49 9.11
C LEU A 381 -12.85 -4.67 9.54
N PHE A 382 -12.67 -3.34 9.66
CA PHE A 382 -13.77 -2.44 9.99
C PHE A 382 -14.89 -2.53 8.96
N LEU A 383 -14.58 -2.37 7.67
CA LEU A 383 -15.58 -2.35 6.61
C LEU A 383 -16.24 -3.72 6.36
N ILE A 384 -15.49 -4.82 6.50
CA ILE A 384 -16.06 -6.17 6.46
C ILE A 384 -17.05 -6.34 7.63
N SER A 385 -16.68 -5.91 8.84
CA SER A 385 -17.53 -6.05 10.03
C SER A 385 -18.81 -5.24 9.89
N VAL A 386 -18.75 -4.03 9.30
CA VAL A 386 -19.94 -3.21 8.99
C VAL A 386 -20.87 -3.95 8.02
N GLU A 387 -20.35 -4.52 6.93
CA GLU A 387 -21.19 -5.26 5.96
C GLU A 387 -21.82 -6.51 6.57
N LYS A 388 -21.04 -7.27 7.35
CA LYS A 388 -21.55 -8.44 8.06
C LYS A 388 -22.62 -8.08 9.12
N ALA A 389 -22.50 -6.94 9.77
CA ALA A 389 -23.51 -6.44 10.70
C ALA A 389 -24.83 -6.13 9.99
N LYS A 390 -24.79 -5.49 8.82
CA LYS A 390 -25.97 -5.23 7.98
C LYS A 390 -26.70 -6.52 7.59
N GLU A 391 -25.98 -7.53 7.07
CA GLU A 391 -26.58 -8.81 6.68
C GLU A 391 -27.29 -9.52 7.84
N SER A 392 -26.98 -9.16 9.08
CA SER A 392 -27.53 -9.84 10.27
C SER A 392 -28.76 -9.18 10.88
N GLN A 393 -29.09 -7.94 10.50
CA GLN A 393 -30.24 -7.21 11.09
C GLN A 393 -31.57 -7.92 10.96
N GLY A 394 -31.73 -8.89 10.04
CA GLY A 394 -32.93 -9.71 9.92
C GLY A 394 -33.02 -10.92 10.84
N LYS A 395 -31.94 -11.34 11.56
CA LYS A 395 -31.91 -12.60 12.32
C LYS A 395 -31.53 -12.50 13.80
N TYR A 396 -30.88 -11.44 14.27
CA TYR A 396 -30.38 -11.36 15.65
C TYR A 396 -30.50 -9.93 16.23
N SER A 397 -31.45 -9.74 17.16
CA SER A 397 -31.62 -8.46 17.90
C SER A 397 -30.42 -8.07 18.79
N SER A 398 -29.47 -8.97 19.00
CA SER A 398 -28.32 -8.77 19.88
C SER A 398 -27.11 -8.05 19.24
N ILE A 399 -27.15 -7.71 17.92
CA ILE A 399 -26.15 -6.86 17.26
C ILE A 399 -26.38 -5.36 17.53
N GLY A 400 -27.47 -5.02 18.21
CA GLY A 400 -27.79 -3.63 18.57
C GLY A 400 -26.70 -2.86 19.33
N TYR A 401 -25.72 -3.54 19.92
CA TYR A 401 -24.59 -2.89 20.61
C TYR A 401 -23.39 -2.57 19.69
N LEU A 402 -23.26 -3.21 18.53
CA LEU A 402 -22.13 -2.94 17.62
C LEU A 402 -22.08 -1.47 17.14
N PRO A 403 -23.21 -0.85 16.70
CA PRO A 403 -23.22 0.58 16.38
C PRO A 403 -22.79 1.46 17.56
N ILE A 404 -23.25 1.15 18.76
CA ILE A 404 -22.91 1.90 19.97
C ILE A 404 -21.42 1.81 20.28
N ILE A 405 -20.82 0.61 20.19
CA ILE A 405 -19.40 0.39 20.41
C ILE A 405 -18.57 1.12 19.35
N LEU A 406 -19.00 1.06 18.07
CA LEU A 406 -18.35 1.78 16.99
C LEU A 406 -18.42 3.30 17.20
N ILE A 407 -19.56 3.83 17.62
CA ILE A 407 -19.72 5.26 17.94
C ILE A 407 -18.85 5.65 19.14
N ILE A 408 -18.84 4.88 20.21
CA ILE A 408 -17.97 5.15 21.38
C ILE A 408 -16.50 5.09 20.96
N GLY A 409 -16.09 4.09 20.20
CA GLY A 409 -14.72 3.97 19.70
C GLY A 409 -14.33 5.15 18.80
N LEU A 410 -15.22 5.59 17.90
CA LEU A 410 -15.04 6.78 17.08
C LEU A 410 -14.88 8.02 17.94
N ILE A 411 -15.74 8.22 18.95
CA ILE A 411 -15.67 9.35 19.87
C ILE A 411 -14.33 9.33 20.63
N LEU A 412 -13.91 8.17 21.15
CA LEU A 412 -12.65 8.05 21.89
C LEU A 412 -11.42 8.28 21.01
N SER A 413 -11.38 7.66 19.83
CA SER A 413 -10.30 7.87 18.84
C SER A 413 -10.24 9.33 18.41
N SER A 414 -11.39 9.95 18.18
CA SER A 414 -11.54 11.34 17.80
C SER A 414 -11.13 12.29 18.91
N ALA A 415 -11.56 12.03 20.14
CA ALA A 415 -11.18 12.82 21.31
C ALA A 415 -9.66 12.78 21.52
N PHE A 416 -9.03 11.62 21.34
CA PHE A 416 -7.58 11.49 21.43
C PHE A 416 -6.88 12.30 20.33
N GLN A 417 -7.32 12.19 19.07
CA GLN A 417 -6.73 12.96 17.97
C GLN A 417 -6.97 14.47 18.13
N ILE A 418 -8.15 14.87 18.59
CA ILE A 418 -8.44 16.27 18.95
C ILE A 418 -7.53 16.74 20.09
N PHE A 419 -7.33 15.93 21.12
CA PHE A 419 -6.41 16.25 22.21
C PHE A 419 -4.98 16.45 21.69
N MET A 420 -4.49 15.58 20.83
CA MET A 420 -3.18 15.71 20.18
C MET A 420 -3.10 16.97 19.31
N LEU A 421 -4.15 17.31 18.54
CA LEU A 421 -4.24 18.53 17.74
C LEU A 421 -4.39 19.80 18.62
N LEU A 422 -5.05 19.71 19.77
CA LEU A 422 -5.20 20.82 20.71
C LEU A 422 -3.87 21.24 21.32
N SER A 423 -2.98 20.29 21.58
CA SER A 423 -1.62 20.57 22.06
C SER A 423 -0.77 21.30 21.02
N ALA A 424 -1.18 21.28 19.73
CA ALA A 424 -0.44 21.79 18.58
C ALA A 424 -0.86 23.17 18.04
N LYS A 425 -1.75 23.91 18.66
CA LYS A 425 -2.15 25.31 18.30
C LYS A 425 -2.90 25.55 16.97
N TYR A 426 -3.55 24.56 16.30
CA TYR A 426 -4.13 24.79 14.96
C TYR A 426 -5.67 24.74 14.87
N LEU A 427 -6.30 25.89 14.60
CA LEU A 427 -7.76 26.02 14.52
C LEU A 427 -8.35 25.44 13.22
N VAL A 428 -7.70 25.64 12.08
CA VAL A 428 -8.22 25.20 10.76
C VAL A 428 -8.14 23.68 10.62
N ALA A 429 -7.05 23.05 11.05
CA ALA A 429 -6.92 21.60 11.09
C ALA A 429 -7.98 20.94 11.97
N ARG A 430 -8.35 21.58 13.08
CA ARG A 430 -9.44 21.15 13.97
C ARG A 430 -10.80 21.13 13.27
N MET A 431 -11.12 22.20 12.53
CA MET A 431 -12.41 22.31 11.84
C MET A 431 -12.54 21.29 10.71
N LEU A 432 -11.49 21.08 9.92
CA LEU A 432 -11.46 20.07 8.84
C LEU A 432 -11.56 18.64 9.41
N TYR A 433 -10.87 18.35 10.50
CA TYR A 433 -10.93 17.06 11.15
C TYR A 433 -12.33 16.78 11.74
N LEU A 434 -12.93 17.76 12.42
CA LEU A 434 -14.30 17.66 12.90
C LEU A 434 -15.30 17.47 11.77
N LEU A 435 -15.10 18.15 10.63
CA LEU A 435 -15.94 17.98 9.43
C LEU A 435 -15.81 16.57 8.85
N MET A 436 -14.59 16.04 8.71
CA MET A 436 -14.37 14.66 8.25
C MET A 436 -15.00 13.64 9.20
N LEU A 437 -14.91 13.85 10.50
CA LEU A 437 -15.54 13.03 11.54
C LEU A 437 -17.07 13.06 11.43
N MET A 438 -17.64 14.26 11.29
CA MET A 438 -19.09 14.42 11.10
C MET A 438 -19.57 13.73 9.84
N LEU A 439 -18.86 13.87 8.73
CA LEU A 439 -19.16 13.20 7.47
C LEU A 439 -19.08 11.67 7.61
N PHE A 440 -18.07 11.17 8.33
CA PHE A 440 -17.93 9.74 8.59
C PHE A 440 -19.05 9.21 9.50
N CYS A 441 -19.37 9.92 10.57
CA CYS A 441 -20.50 9.57 11.45
C CYS A 441 -21.84 9.59 10.71
N LEU A 442 -22.07 10.61 9.89
CA LEU A 442 -23.25 10.71 9.01
C LEU A 442 -23.32 9.55 8.02
N PHE A 443 -22.21 9.22 7.35
CA PHE A 443 -22.14 8.11 6.40
C PHE A 443 -22.35 6.76 7.11
N SER A 444 -21.76 6.58 8.28
CA SER A 444 -21.98 5.39 9.11
C SER A 444 -23.43 5.27 9.57
N CYS A 445 -24.05 6.36 10.02
CA CYS A 445 -25.47 6.38 10.40
C CYS A 445 -26.40 6.11 9.21
N LEU A 446 -26.17 6.75 8.05
CA LEU A 446 -26.95 6.52 6.83
C LEU A 446 -26.78 5.08 6.32
N SER A 447 -25.59 4.50 6.46
CA SER A 447 -25.34 3.10 6.13
C SER A 447 -26.02 2.10 7.08
N PHE A 448 -26.36 2.52 8.29
CA PHE A 448 -27.13 1.71 9.26
C PHE A 448 -28.65 1.88 9.12
N CYS A 449 -29.12 3.01 8.59
CA CYS A 449 -30.53 3.30 8.41
C CYS A 449 -31.10 2.85 7.05
N SER A 450 -30.24 2.60 6.05
CA SER A 450 -30.60 2.03 4.74
C SER A 450 -30.37 0.52 4.71
#